data_f3c59e198c33327b4584f88b2097665f
#
_entry.id   f3c59e198c33327b4584f88b2097665f
#
_cell.length_a   1.000
_cell.length_b   1.000
_cell.length_c   1.000
_cell.angle_alpha   90.00
_cell.angle_beta   90.00
_cell.angle_gamma   90.00
#
_symmetry.space_group_name_H-M   'P 1'
#
loop_
_entity.id
_entity.type
_entity.pdbx_description
1 polymer ?
#
loop_
_entity_poly.entity_id
_entity_poly.type
_entity_poly.pdbx_seq_one_letter_code
_entity_poly.pdbx_strand_id
1 'polypeptide(L)'
;MNAPEIAAASPRLASRKRHVDPAVSAALTQAGIHPVMARLLAGREVRSAHEVAIDLDGLLSPDQMLNLTRAAEVLAQAIVNGEKLLVVADFDADGATACAVAIRGLQRFGARVDFLVPDRFAFGYGLTAALVDHAASLHQQELPDWIITVD
;
A
#
# COMPACT_ATOMS: atom_id res chain seq x y z
N MET A 1 -45.69 -36.66 7.01
CA MET A 1 -44.37 -36.59 7.65
C MET A 1 -43.83 -35.20 7.41
N ASN A 2 -43.95 -34.33 8.43
CA ASN A 2 -43.40 -32.95 8.32
C ASN A 2 -41.92 -32.98 8.66
N ALA A 3 -41.10 -32.49 7.74
CA ALA A 3 -39.69 -32.26 8.01
C ALA A 3 -39.52 -31.12 9.04
N PRO A 4 -38.61 -31.24 9.99
CA PRO A 4 -38.38 -30.16 10.94
C PRO A 4 -37.64 -29.00 10.21
N GLU A 5 -38.24 -27.82 10.29
CA GLU A 5 -37.70 -26.55 9.89
C GLU A 5 -36.55 -26.20 10.85
N ILE A 6 -35.31 -26.39 10.38
CA ILE A 6 -34.13 -25.96 11.13
C ILE A 6 -34.00 -24.45 10.93
N ALA A 7 -34.59 -23.70 11.86
CA ALA A 7 -34.31 -22.25 11.95
C ALA A 7 -32.84 -22.04 12.27
N ALA A 8 -32.05 -21.70 11.24
CA ALA A 8 -30.68 -21.30 11.42
C ALA A 8 -30.64 -19.99 12.22
N ALA A 9 -30.24 -20.07 13.50
CA ALA A 9 -30.01 -18.89 14.31
C ALA A 9 -28.92 -18.06 13.69
N SER A 10 -29.26 -16.86 13.20
CA SER A 10 -28.29 -15.91 12.69
C SER A 10 -27.22 -15.63 13.76
N PRO A 11 -25.93 -15.68 13.42
CA PRO A 11 -24.88 -15.42 14.38
C PRO A 11 -25.05 -14.00 14.94
N ARG A 12 -25.23 -13.89 16.27
CA ARG A 12 -25.26 -12.60 16.94
C ARG A 12 -23.89 -11.94 16.78
N LEU A 13 -23.81 -10.89 16.00
CA LEU A 13 -22.61 -10.05 15.90
C LEU A 13 -22.30 -9.45 17.27
N ALA A 14 -21.21 -9.89 17.90
CA ALA A 14 -20.72 -9.29 19.12
C ALA A 14 -19.90 -8.04 18.79
N SER A 15 -20.38 -6.85 19.20
CA SER A 15 -19.61 -5.64 19.09
C SER A 15 -18.72 -5.46 20.33
N ARG A 16 -17.42 -5.20 20.12
CA ARG A 16 -16.48 -4.87 21.19
C ARG A 16 -16.04 -3.40 21.04
N LYS A 17 -16.32 -2.59 22.05
CA LYS A 17 -15.81 -1.21 22.10
C LYS A 17 -14.34 -1.22 22.51
N ARG A 18 -13.51 -0.47 21.81
CA ARG A 18 -12.12 -0.23 22.23
C ARG A 18 -12.12 0.67 23.47
N HIS A 19 -11.13 0.46 24.32
CA HIS A 19 -10.85 1.41 25.40
C HIS A 19 -10.36 2.73 24.78
N VAL A 20 -10.84 3.85 25.28
CA VAL A 20 -10.43 5.18 24.86
C VAL A 20 -9.98 5.91 26.12
N ASP A 21 -8.72 6.34 26.16
CA ASP A 21 -8.22 7.18 27.23
C ASP A 21 -8.85 8.59 27.12
N PRO A 22 -9.63 9.04 28.11
CA PRO A 22 -10.28 10.34 28.06
C PRO A 22 -9.28 11.50 28.04
N ALA A 23 -8.13 11.36 28.71
CA ALA A 23 -7.11 12.41 28.77
C ALA A 23 -6.45 12.60 27.39
N VAL A 24 -6.12 11.50 26.71
CA VAL A 24 -5.58 11.53 25.34
C VAL A 24 -6.60 12.15 24.37
N SER A 25 -7.86 11.72 24.45
CA SER A 25 -8.93 12.27 23.61
C SER A 25 -9.12 13.79 23.83
N ALA A 26 -9.05 14.24 25.09
CA ALA A 26 -9.13 15.68 25.41
C ALA A 26 -7.92 16.45 24.87
N ALA A 27 -6.70 15.92 25.03
CA ALA A 27 -5.47 16.55 24.51
C ALA A 27 -5.50 16.69 22.98
N LEU A 28 -5.92 15.66 22.27
CA LEU A 28 -6.09 15.70 20.81
C LEU A 28 -7.13 16.74 20.38
N THR A 29 -8.24 16.87 21.14
CA THR A 29 -9.26 17.88 20.88
C THR A 29 -8.73 19.30 21.12
N GLN A 30 -7.96 19.51 22.18
CA GLN A 30 -7.30 20.80 22.45
C GLN A 30 -6.29 21.17 21.37
N ALA A 31 -5.65 20.19 20.75
CA ALA A 31 -4.74 20.36 19.60
C ALA A 31 -5.48 20.64 18.27
N GLY A 32 -6.80 20.83 18.29
CA GLY A 32 -7.61 21.19 17.12
C GLY A 32 -8.23 20.04 16.35
N ILE A 33 -8.06 18.79 16.81
CA ILE A 33 -8.69 17.64 16.17
C ILE A 33 -10.16 17.57 16.58
N HIS A 34 -11.04 17.38 15.60
CA HIS A 34 -12.48 17.25 15.86
C HIS A 34 -12.77 16.18 16.93
N PRO A 35 -13.65 16.42 17.94
CA PRO A 35 -13.83 15.51 19.10
C PRO A 35 -14.14 14.04 18.74
N VAL A 36 -14.90 13.80 17.66
CA VAL A 36 -15.20 12.45 17.20
C VAL A 36 -13.92 11.77 16.69
N MET A 37 -13.11 12.49 15.91
CA MET A 37 -11.83 11.98 15.41
C MET A 37 -10.84 11.76 16.55
N ALA A 38 -10.76 12.69 17.51
CA ALA A 38 -9.90 12.56 18.69
C ALA A 38 -10.21 11.26 19.47
N ARG A 39 -11.49 10.94 19.65
CA ARG A 39 -11.90 9.66 20.29
C ARG A 39 -11.51 8.44 19.46
N LEU A 40 -11.69 8.49 18.15
CA LEU A 40 -11.31 7.38 17.26
C LEU A 40 -9.79 7.16 17.25
N LEU A 41 -9.04 8.24 17.21
CA LEU A 41 -7.57 8.22 17.23
C LEU A 41 -7.04 7.72 18.58
N ALA A 42 -7.56 8.23 19.70
CA ALA A 42 -7.20 7.75 21.04
C ALA A 42 -7.52 6.25 21.20
N GLY A 43 -8.63 5.76 20.65
CA GLY A 43 -8.96 4.32 20.62
C GLY A 43 -8.05 3.48 19.71
N ARG A 44 -7.17 4.12 18.94
CA ARG A 44 -6.11 3.53 18.11
C ARG A 44 -4.72 3.80 18.64
N GLU A 45 -4.64 4.23 19.89
CA GLU A 45 -3.39 4.49 20.62
C GLU A 45 -2.58 5.70 20.10
N VAL A 46 -3.17 6.54 19.23
CA VAL A 46 -2.59 7.83 18.85
C VAL A 46 -2.63 8.75 20.06
N ARG A 47 -1.49 9.28 20.47
CA ARG A 47 -1.31 10.07 21.70
C ARG A 47 -1.12 11.56 21.47
N SER A 48 -0.66 11.93 20.28
CA SER A 48 -0.41 13.33 19.93
C SER A 48 -0.94 13.69 18.53
N ALA A 49 -1.25 14.97 18.32
CA ALA A 49 -1.66 15.47 17.01
C ALA A 49 -0.54 15.35 15.96
N HIS A 50 0.73 15.37 16.40
CA HIS A 50 1.88 15.23 15.52
C HIS A 50 1.92 13.86 14.81
N GLU A 51 1.43 12.79 15.46
CA GLU A 51 1.40 11.43 14.87
C GLU A 51 0.44 11.31 13.66
N VAL A 52 -0.48 12.27 13.51
CA VAL A 52 -1.46 12.31 12.41
C VAL A 52 -1.31 13.56 11.55
N ALA A 53 -0.25 14.32 11.76
CA ALA A 53 0.08 15.47 10.92
C ALA A 53 0.47 14.97 9.52
N ILE A 54 -0.13 15.59 8.48
CA ILE A 54 0.14 15.28 7.07
C ILE A 54 1.01 16.40 6.53
N ASP A 55 2.27 16.40 6.92
CA ASP A 55 3.28 17.32 6.42
C ASP A 55 4.56 16.57 6.00
N LEU A 56 5.37 17.20 5.18
CA LEU A 56 6.62 16.60 4.69
C LEU A 56 7.67 16.45 5.79
N ASP A 57 7.58 17.27 6.84
CA ASP A 57 8.52 17.23 7.97
C ASP A 57 8.32 15.98 8.84
N GLY A 58 7.11 15.38 8.77
CA GLY A 58 6.77 14.13 9.43
C GLY A 58 7.22 12.86 8.70
N LEU A 59 7.79 12.96 7.49
CA LEU A 59 8.28 11.81 6.76
C LEU A 59 9.48 11.19 7.46
N LEU A 60 9.44 9.86 7.60
CA LEU A 60 10.59 9.10 8.10
C LEU A 60 11.74 9.19 7.10
N SER A 61 12.99 9.20 7.62
CA SER A 61 14.16 9.12 6.76
C SER A 61 14.12 7.83 5.93
N PRO A 62 14.41 7.88 4.62
CA PRO A 62 14.51 6.69 3.78
C PRO A 62 15.47 5.63 4.34
N ASP A 63 16.50 6.03 5.09
CA ASP A 63 17.46 5.12 5.71
C ASP A 63 16.85 4.17 6.75
N GLN A 64 15.63 4.47 7.22
CA GLN A 64 14.88 3.60 8.12
C GLN A 64 14.15 2.46 7.37
N MET A 65 14.07 2.53 6.05
CA MET A 65 13.44 1.48 5.23
C MET A 65 14.37 0.27 5.12
N LEU A 66 13.83 -0.90 5.49
CA LEU A 66 14.56 -2.15 5.42
C LEU A 66 15.07 -2.42 3.99
N ASN A 67 16.35 -2.76 3.86
CA ASN A 67 16.99 -3.10 2.58
C ASN A 67 17.00 -2.01 1.52
N LEU A 68 16.69 -0.75 1.85
CA LEU A 68 16.66 0.34 0.85
C LEU A 68 17.97 0.47 0.08
N THR A 69 19.11 0.48 0.76
CA THR A 69 20.44 0.57 0.14
C THR A 69 20.65 -0.56 -0.87
N ARG A 70 20.30 -1.79 -0.47
CA ARG A 70 20.43 -2.95 -1.36
C ARG A 70 19.52 -2.85 -2.59
N ALA A 71 18.28 -2.41 -2.41
CA ALA A 71 17.35 -2.21 -3.52
C ALA A 71 17.86 -1.10 -4.48
N ALA A 72 18.39 -0.01 -3.95
CA ALA A 72 18.96 1.06 -4.75
C ALA A 72 20.19 0.60 -5.55
N GLU A 73 21.08 -0.19 -4.96
CA GLU A 73 22.23 -0.78 -5.66
C GLU A 73 21.80 -1.68 -6.82
N VAL A 74 20.81 -2.55 -6.58
CA VAL A 74 20.27 -3.46 -7.62
C VAL A 74 19.67 -2.67 -8.77
N LEU A 75 18.85 -1.65 -8.48
CA LEU A 75 18.23 -0.81 -9.51
C LEU A 75 19.27 0.01 -10.26
N ALA A 76 20.26 0.56 -9.56
CA ALA A 76 21.34 1.32 -10.23
C ALA A 76 22.13 0.42 -11.20
N GLN A 77 22.44 -0.82 -10.80
CA GLN A 77 23.13 -1.76 -11.66
C GLN A 77 22.27 -2.16 -12.87
N ALA A 78 20.98 -2.42 -12.67
CA ALA A 78 20.05 -2.73 -13.74
C ALA A 78 19.97 -1.58 -14.77
N ILE A 79 19.92 -0.34 -14.30
CA ILE A 79 19.92 0.85 -15.17
C ILE A 79 21.23 0.95 -15.98
N VAL A 80 22.38 0.77 -15.32
CA VAL A 80 23.69 0.80 -15.99
C VAL A 80 23.81 -0.28 -17.05
N ASN A 81 23.25 -1.47 -16.79
CA ASN A 81 23.25 -2.58 -17.73
C ASN A 81 22.23 -2.40 -18.88
N GLY A 82 21.35 -1.40 -18.81
CA GLY A 82 20.26 -1.19 -19.78
C GLY A 82 19.14 -2.22 -19.67
N GLU A 83 19.02 -2.87 -18.52
CA GLU A 83 17.99 -3.86 -18.23
C GLU A 83 16.60 -3.22 -18.20
N LYS A 84 15.58 -3.98 -18.57
CA LYS A 84 14.19 -3.52 -18.64
C LYS A 84 13.48 -3.75 -17.29
N LEU A 85 12.94 -2.67 -16.74
CA LEU A 85 12.19 -2.66 -15.51
C LEU A 85 10.68 -2.63 -15.79
N LEU A 86 9.88 -3.39 -15.04
CA LEU A 86 8.42 -3.32 -15.07
C LEU A 86 7.91 -2.98 -13.67
N VAL A 87 7.22 -1.85 -13.54
CA VAL A 87 6.52 -1.47 -12.31
C VAL A 87 5.12 -2.06 -12.35
N VAL A 88 4.82 -2.93 -11.40
CA VAL A 88 3.48 -3.49 -11.20
C VAL A 88 2.83 -2.76 -10.03
N ALA A 89 1.77 -2.01 -10.31
CA ALA A 89 1.08 -1.16 -9.34
C ALA A 89 -0.33 -1.63 -9.06
N ASP A 90 -0.85 -1.31 -7.88
CA ASP A 90 -2.27 -1.47 -7.62
C ASP A 90 -3.09 -0.37 -8.33
N PHE A 91 -4.39 -0.60 -8.50
CA PHE A 91 -5.27 0.28 -9.27
C PHE A 91 -5.87 1.44 -8.42
N ASP A 92 -5.67 1.46 -7.11
CA ASP A 92 -6.15 2.53 -6.23
C ASP A 92 -5.24 3.78 -6.24
N ALA A 93 -5.61 4.79 -5.45
CA ALA A 93 -4.97 6.10 -5.55
C ALA A 93 -3.50 6.09 -5.12
N ASP A 94 -3.15 5.32 -4.11
CA ASP A 94 -1.76 5.21 -3.64
C ASP A 94 -0.90 4.35 -4.58
N GLY A 95 -1.43 3.24 -5.10
CA GLY A 95 -0.77 2.49 -6.17
C GLY A 95 -0.51 3.33 -7.42
N ALA A 96 -1.51 4.12 -7.87
CA ALA A 96 -1.35 5.00 -9.02
C ALA A 96 -0.29 6.10 -8.78
N THR A 97 -0.28 6.71 -7.59
CA THR A 97 0.71 7.75 -7.25
C THR A 97 2.10 7.16 -7.05
N ALA A 98 2.23 6.00 -6.42
CA ALA A 98 3.50 5.29 -6.27
C ALA A 98 4.08 4.89 -7.64
N CYS A 99 3.23 4.38 -8.55
CA CYS A 99 3.62 4.09 -9.93
C CYS A 99 4.14 5.33 -10.65
N ALA A 100 3.41 6.44 -10.57
CA ALA A 100 3.82 7.69 -11.22
C ALA A 100 5.17 8.21 -10.70
N VAL A 101 5.40 8.13 -9.39
CA VAL A 101 6.68 8.51 -8.76
C VAL A 101 7.79 7.59 -9.21
N ALA A 102 7.58 6.26 -9.19
CA ALA A 102 8.55 5.27 -9.61
C ALA A 102 8.95 5.46 -11.08
N ILE A 103 7.99 5.53 -11.99
CA ILE A 103 8.25 5.73 -13.44
C ILE A 103 9.03 7.02 -13.68
N ARG A 104 8.56 8.15 -13.14
CA ARG A 104 9.20 9.45 -13.34
C ARG A 104 10.60 9.52 -12.73
N GLY A 105 10.79 8.90 -11.57
CA GLY A 105 12.08 8.82 -10.91
C GLY A 105 13.07 7.98 -11.71
N LEU A 106 12.69 6.75 -12.05
CA LEU A 106 13.55 5.82 -12.79
C LEU A 106 13.91 6.35 -14.19
N GLN A 107 12.95 6.97 -14.91
CA GLN A 107 13.22 7.59 -16.21
C GLN A 107 14.25 8.72 -16.11
N ARG A 108 14.27 9.51 -15.03
CA ARG A 108 15.27 10.55 -14.81
C ARG A 108 16.69 10.01 -14.64
N PHE A 109 16.81 8.77 -14.17
CA PHE A 109 18.09 8.04 -14.10
C PHE A 109 18.44 7.30 -15.40
N GLY A 110 17.61 7.42 -16.44
CA GLY A 110 17.83 6.78 -17.73
C GLY A 110 17.37 5.32 -17.80
N ALA A 111 16.55 4.86 -16.85
CA ALA A 111 16.03 3.51 -16.86
C ALA A 111 15.11 3.24 -18.06
N ARG A 112 15.19 2.02 -18.58
CA ARG A 112 14.20 1.44 -19.49
C ARG A 112 13.06 0.85 -18.64
N VAL A 113 12.02 1.65 -18.40
CA VAL A 113 10.96 1.28 -17.45
C VAL A 113 9.59 1.42 -18.09
N ASP A 114 8.76 0.42 -17.84
CA ASP A 114 7.34 0.36 -18.21
C ASP A 114 6.50 0.06 -16.98
N PHE A 115 5.17 0.10 -17.08
CA PHE A 115 4.30 -0.19 -15.97
C PHE A 115 3.11 -1.08 -16.38
N LEU A 116 2.57 -1.80 -15.39
CA LEU A 116 1.38 -2.62 -15.51
C LEU A 116 0.47 -2.35 -14.30
N VAL A 117 -0.78 -1.99 -14.56
CA VAL A 117 -1.84 -1.91 -13.55
C VAL A 117 -2.81 -3.05 -13.81
N PRO A 118 -2.79 -4.11 -12.99
CA PRO A 118 -3.62 -5.28 -13.23
C PRO A 118 -5.08 -5.05 -12.83
N ASP A 119 -5.99 -5.73 -13.53
CA ASP A 119 -7.36 -5.88 -13.06
C ASP A 119 -7.40 -6.92 -11.92
N ARG A 120 -7.64 -6.48 -10.69
CA ARG A 120 -7.69 -7.38 -9.51
C ARG A 120 -8.84 -8.39 -9.56
N PHE A 121 -9.87 -8.15 -10.37
CA PHE A 121 -10.95 -9.12 -10.55
C PHE A 121 -10.50 -10.29 -11.44
N ALA A 122 -9.59 -10.04 -12.38
CA ALA A 122 -9.03 -11.07 -13.25
C ALA A 122 -7.82 -11.79 -12.62
N PHE A 123 -6.93 -11.07 -11.93
CA PHE A 123 -5.65 -11.58 -11.46
C PHE A 123 -5.53 -11.75 -9.94
N GLY A 124 -6.53 -11.30 -9.17
CA GLY A 124 -6.47 -11.29 -7.71
C GLY A 124 -5.71 -10.08 -7.17
N TYR A 125 -5.39 -10.12 -5.88
CA TYR A 125 -4.69 -9.06 -5.18
C TYR A 125 -3.19 -9.37 -5.06
N GLY A 126 -2.35 -8.37 -5.29
CA GLY A 126 -0.90 -8.48 -5.20
C GLY A 126 -0.26 -9.21 -6.40
N LEU A 127 1.01 -9.54 -6.28
CA LEU A 127 1.76 -10.23 -7.33
C LEU A 127 1.45 -11.73 -7.33
N THR A 128 0.56 -12.17 -8.21
CA THR A 128 0.20 -13.59 -8.39
C THR A 128 0.97 -14.20 -9.56
N ALA A 129 1.08 -15.55 -9.60
CA ALA A 129 1.68 -16.24 -10.73
C ALA A 129 0.97 -15.92 -12.05
N ALA A 130 -0.38 -15.86 -12.05
CA ALA A 130 -1.17 -15.48 -13.21
C ALA A 130 -0.85 -14.07 -13.72
N LEU A 131 -0.56 -13.13 -12.81
CA LEU A 131 -0.15 -11.77 -13.18
C LEU A 131 1.25 -11.74 -13.78
N VAL A 132 2.18 -12.55 -13.27
CA VAL A 132 3.54 -12.69 -13.86
C VAL A 132 3.45 -13.26 -15.27
N ASP A 133 2.64 -14.30 -15.48
CA ASP A 133 2.39 -14.88 -16.81
C ASP A 133 1.75 -13.88 -17.76
N HIS A 134 0.81 -13.07 -17.25
CA HIS A 134 0.19 -12.00 -18.02
C HIS A 134 1.21 -10.93 -18.42
N ALA A 135 2.03 -10.47 -17.49
CA ALA A 135 3.10 -9.50 -17.77
C ALA A 135 4.06 -10.03 -18.86
N ALA A 136 4.44 -11.30 -18.77
CA ALA A 136 5.25 -11.95 -19.79
C ALA A 136 4.54 -12.00 -21.16
N SER A 137 3.22 -12.26 -21.17
CA SER A 137 2.43 -12.31 -22.41
C SER A 137 2.33 -10.95 -23.12
N LEU A 138 2.27 -9.86 -22.37
CA LEU A 138 2.22 -8.50 -22.91
C LEU A 138 3.57 -8.05 -23.49
N HIS A 139 4.65 -8.58 -22.99
CA HIS A 139 6.02 -8.20 -23.34
C HIS A 139 6.76 -9.29 -24.14
N GLN A 140 6.06 -10.07 -24.98
CA GLN A 140 6.62 -11.21 -25.71
C GLN A 140 7.86 -10.89 -26.55
N GLN A 141 8.01 -9.66 -27.05
CA GLN A 141 9.16 -9.25 -27.85
C GLN A 141 10.40 -8.98 -26.99
N GLU A 142 10.20 -8.51 -25.77
CA GLU A 142 11.28 -8.19 -24.84
C GLU A 142 10.73 -8.26 -23.40
N LEU A 143 10.99 -9.36 -22.73
CA LEU A 143 10.58 -9.58 -21.34
C LEU A 143 11.24 -8.54 -20.42
N PRO A 144 10.57 -8.12 -19.34
CA PRO A 144 11.23 -7.35 -18.30
C PRO A 144 12.25 -8.23 -17.55
N ASP A 145 13.41 -7.67 -17.26
CA ASP A 145 14.44 -8.31 -16.46
C ASP A 145 14.11 -8.25 -14.96
N TRP A 146 13.39 -7.19 -14.57
CA TRP A 146 13.01 -6.94 -13.18
C TRP A 146 11.54 -6.53 -13.06
N ILE A 147 10.89 -7.02 -12.01
CA ILE A 147 9.56 -6.57 -11.59
C ILE A 147 9.70 -5.80 -10.27
N ILE A 148 9.14 -4.61 -10.23
CA ILE A 148 9.05 -3.75 -9.04
C ILE A 148 7.58 -3.64 -8.67
N THR A 149 7.21 -4.13 -7.49
CA THR A 149 5.84 -3.98 -6.99
C THR A 149 5.73 -2.72 -6.16
N VAL A 150 4.68 -1.94 -6.41
CA VAL A 150 4.32 -0.75 -5.64
C VAL A 150 2.85 -0.81 -5.27
N ASP A 151 2.56 -0.48 -4.00
CA ASP A 151 1.22 -0.49 -3.42
C ASP A 151 0.83 0.93 -3.01
#